data_f6f471b38a4ae77205d4f5da9ec24ee2
#
_entry.id   f6f471b38a4ae77205d4f5da9ec24ee2
#
_cell.length_a   1.000
_cell.length_b   1.000
_cell.length_c   1.000
_cell.angle_alpha   90.00
_cell.angle_beta   90.00
_cell.angle_gamma   90.00
#
_symmetry.space_group_name_H-M   'P 1'
#
loop_
_entity.id
_entity.type
_entity.pdbx_description
1 polymer ?
#
loop_
_entity_poly.entity_id
_entity_poly.type
_entity_poly.pdbx_seq_one_letter_code
_entity_poly.pdbx_strand_id
1 'polypeptide(L)'
;MHARFCIAVLVGLPAAPATAQQNVAGDWLITAYEQFGPNVTRLSLSVEGETLTGTFGGRPIEGTARGSAIEFKGGNLNATGSLDGAELKGEVVFPDRTVTWSAVRIPPRPASPKTHDFEPTEFHLYFSSKVNPALRIHPGDTVRTWSVDAGGRDKQGTRRSAGGNPQTGPFYIEGATANDTLVVRLTRVRTNRDWAQSGNSVMRNALEPGTLGNLKFDGGFNSRWTLDAVKNVASLEKPTDALKNLTVPLQPMLGCVATAPAGDLSVRTTDSGRFGGNMDYNQIREGTTLYLPVYHPGALLFLGDGHAAQGDGELTGDALETSMDVEFTVDLIRDRNFGHPLAENTEFLISIGIGGSLDQALQQATSGMLRWLERDYNLTPSESAMLLGFGVKYDVVDLVGTQVSVAAKLPKSMVGQLMKAPAAR
;
A
#
# COMPACT_ATOMS: atom_id res chain seq x y z
N MET A 1 92.78 22.62 -4.68
CA MET A 1 91.77 22.31 -3.67
C MET A 1 90.43 22.25 -4.39
N HIS A 2 89.91 21.06 -4.66
CA HIS A 2 88.62 20.86 -5.30
C HIS A 2 87.67 20.24 -4.29
N ALA A 3 86.65 21.00 -3.87
CA ALA A 3 85.61 20.53 -3.06
C ALA A 3 84.51 19.78 -3.87
N ARG A 4 84.28 18.51 -3.62
CA ARG A 4 83.22 17.74 -4.23
C ARG A 4 81.98 17.88 -3.34
N PHE A 5 80.94 18.47 -3.90
CA PHE A 5 79.58 18.42 -3.30
C PHE A 5 78.91 17.10 -3.67
N CYS A 6 78.52 16.29 -2.67
CA CYS A 6 77.62 15.15 -2.85
C CYS A 6 76.16 15.64 -2.68
N ILE A 7 75.32 15.51 -3.72
CA ILE A 7 73.90 15.75 -3.69
C ILE A 7 73.25 14.39 -3.34
N ALA A 8 72.65 14.30 -2.18
CA ALA A 8 71.80 13.13 -1.81
C ALA A 8 70.40 13.32 -2.44
N VAL A 9 70.06 12.44 -3.38
CA VAL A 9 68.73 12.38 -3.97
C VAL A 9 67.84 11.53 -3.02
N LEU A 10 66.93 12.19 -2.31
CA LEU A 10 65.84 11.51 -1.59
C LEU A 10 64.81 10.99 -2.62
N VAL A 11 64.77 9.70 -2.86
CA VAL A 11 63.70 9.03 -3.61
C VAL A 11 62.52 8.89 -2.66
N GLY A 12 61.53 9.77 -2.83
CA GLY A 12 60.22 9.63 -2.14
C GLY A 12 59.49 8.39 -2.65
N LEU A 13 59.23 7.43 -1.76
CA LEU A 13 58.31 6.32 -2.02
C LEU A 13 56.93 6.88 -2.30
N PRO A 14 56.23 6.46 -3.38
CA PRO A 14 54.85 6.86 -3.59
C PRO A 14 54.00 6.33 -2.45
N ALA A 15 53.21 7.18 -1.78
CA ALA A 15 52.19 6.79 -0.85
C ALA A 15 51.21 5.88 -1.59
N ALA A 16 50.97 4.67 -1.06
CA ALA A 16 49.93 3.80 -1.56
C ALA A 16 48.59 4.55 -1.58
N PRO A 17 47.78 4.42 -2.64
CA PRO A 17 46.48 5.06 -2.68
C PRO A 17 45.68 4.57 -1.47
N ALA A 18 45.19 5.51 -0.65
CA ALA A 18 44.26 5.21 0.40
C ALA A 18 43.06 4.46 -0.23
N THR A 19 42.89 3.17 0.06
CA THR A 19 41.73 2.42 -0.35
C THR A 19 40.54 3.18 0.18
N ALA A 20 39.67 3.66 -0.69
CA ALA A 20 38.42 4.30 -0.30
C ALA A 20 37.73 3.39 0.73
N GLN A 21 37.60 3.87 1.94
CA GLN A 21 36.97 3.11 3.04
C GLN A 21 35.56 2.76 2.58
N GLN A 22 35.29 1.48 2.39
CA GLN A 22 33.99 1.02 1.96
C GLN A 22 32.96 1.41 3.03
N ASN A 23 32.09 2.35 2.69
CA ASN A 23 31.14 2.92 3.65
C ASN A 23 29.95 1.97 3.86
N VAL A 24 29.86 1.34 5.03
CA VAL A 24 28.72 0.47 5.41
C VAL A 24 27.51 1.27 5.91
N ALA A 25 27.65 2.57 6.15
CA ALA A 25 26.53 3.41 6.58
C ALA A 25 25.45 3.51 5.50
N GLY A 26 24.20 3.64 5.92
CA GLY A 26 23.01 3.74 5.07
C GLY A 26 21.95 2.69 5.38
N ASP A 27 20.92 2.67 4.55
CA ASP A 27 19.81 1.73 4.68
C ASP A 27 20.05 0.49 3.81
N TRP A 28 19.75 -0.68 4.39
CA TRP A 28 19.93 -1.98 3.77
C TRP A 28 18.67 -2.82 3.90
N LEU A 29 18.34 -3.56 2.86
CA LEU A 29 17.33 -4.61 2.90
C LEU A 29 18.06 -5.92 3.27
N ILE A 30 17.91 -6.34 4.53
CA ILE A 30 18.56 -7.54 5.06
C ILE A 30 17.60 -8.72 4.95
N THR A 31 18.11 -9.85 4.43
CA THR A 31 17.41 -11.13 4.35
C THR A 31 18.12 -12.14 5.26
N ALA A 32 17.44 -12.56 6.31
CA ALA A 32 17.88 -13.64 7.19
C ALA A 32 17.24 -14.96 6.76
N TYR A 33 18.05 -16.02 6.66
CA TYR A 33 17.59 -17.33 6.17
C TYR A 33 17.23 -18.23 7.35
N GLU A 34 15.98 -18.14 7.79
CA GLU A 34 15.45 -18.88 8.94
C GLU A 34 14.81 -20.21 8.52
N GLN A 35 14.51 -21.07 9.52
CA GLN A 35 13.94 -22.41 9.30
C GLN A 35 12.63 -22.40 8.50
N PHE A 36 11.81 -21.37 8.63
CA PHE A 36 10.50 -21.24 7.97
C PHE A 36 10.53 -20.37 6.70
N GLY A 37 11.72 -20.03 6.22
CA GLY A 37 11.94 -19.23 5.03
C GLY A 37 12.68 -17.92 5.30
N PRO A 38 12.94 -17.13 4.26
CA PRO A 38 13.64 -15.85 4.40
C PRO A 38 12.78 -14.84 5.14
N ASN A 39 13.38 -14.20 6.15
CA ASN A 39 12.82 -13.05 6.85
C ASN A 39 13.51 -11.79 6.32
N VAL A 40 12.75 -10.85 5.78
CA VAL A 40 13.29 -9.64 5.16
C VAL A 40 12.87 -8.42 5.94
N THR A 41 13.86 -7.60 6.36
CA THR A 41 13.63 -6.39 7.12
C THR A 41 14.62 -5.28 6.76
N ARG A 42 14.47 -4.10 7.35
CA ARG A 42 15.42 -2.98 7.18
C ARG A 42 16.52 -3.06 8.24
N LEU A 43 17.75 -2.81 7.79
CA LEU A 43 18.91 -2.52 8.63
C LEU A 43 19.39 -1.11 8.27
N SER A 44 19.28 -0.17 9.20
CA SER A 44 19.78 1.20 9.03
C SER A 44 21.05 1.38 9.86
N LEU A 45 22.14 1.82 9.24
CA LEU A 45 23.46 1.95 9.87
C LEU A 45 23.97 3.39 9.77
N SER A 46 24.43 3.92 10.89
CA SER A 46 25.21 5.17 11.00
C SER A 46 26.59 4.83 11.59
N VAL A 47 27.65 5.42 11.04
CA VAL A 47 29.02 5.15 11.45
C VAL A 47 29.77 6.48 11.71
N GLU A 48 30.27 6.62 12.93
CA GLU A 48 31.14 7.73 13.33
C GLU A 48 32.47 7.19 13.86
N GLY A 49 33.53 7.34 13.07
CA GLY A 49 34.81 6.66 13.33
C GLY A 49 34.64 5.15 13.22
N GLU A 50 34.89 4.42 14.33
CA GLU A 50 34.61 2.98 14.43
C GLU A 50 33.26 2.67 15.12
N THR A 51 32.57 3.69 15.66
CA THR A 51 31.30 3.48 16.37
C THR A 51 30.17 3.30 15.37
N LEU A 52 29.44 2.19 15.49
CA LEU A 52 28.26 1.87 14.68
C LEU A 52 27.02 2.01 15.57
N THR A 53 26.04 2.74 15.08
CA THR A 53 24.68 2.83 15.66
C THR A 53 23.66 2.66 14.55
N GLY A 54 22.42 2.33 14.93
CA GLY A 54 21.35 2.20 13.92
C GLY A 54 20.13 1.48 14.42
N THR A 55 19.38 0.88 13.48
CA THR A 55 18.19 0.08 13.77
C THR A 55 18.17 -1.20 12.94
N PHE A 56 17.66 -2.27 13.54
CA PHE A 56 17.33 -3.53 12.87
C PHE A 56 15.84 -3.79 13.06
N GLY A 57 15.07 -3.71 11.97
CA GLY A 57 13.60 -3.81 12.02
C GLY A 57 12.96 -2.79 12.99
N GLY A 58 13.47 -1.54 12.98
CA GLY A 58 13.01 -0.47 13.87
C GLY A 58 13.54 -0.54 15.30
N ARG A 59 14.24 -1.60 15.70
CA ARG A 59 14.82 -1.76 17.05
C ARG A 59 16.24 -1.20 17.10
N PRO A 60 16.60 -0.41 18.11
CA PRO A 60 17.95 0.16 18.23
C PRO A 60 19.04 -0.93 18.29
N ILE A 61 20.15 -0.67 17.61
CA ILE A 61 21.38 -1.46 17.66
C ILE A 61 22.60 -0.57 17.87
N GLU A 62 23.64 -1.12 18.48
CA GLU A 62 24.94 -0.50 18.66
C GLU A 62 26.06 -1.49 18.34
N GLY A 63 27.23 -0.99 17.94
CA GLY A 63 28.33 -1.86 17.60
C GLY A 63 29.58 -1.13 17.08
N THR A 64 30.35 -1.82 16.26
CA THR A 64 31.57 -1.30 15.62
C THR A 64 31.61 -1.57 14.14
N ALA A 65 32.27 -0.68 13.39
CA ALA A 65 32.56 -0.85 11.97
C ALA A 65 34.07 -0.61 11.75
N ARG A 66 34.80 -1.63 11.24
CA ARG A 66 36.25 -1.59 10.97
C ARG A 66 36.52 -2.01 9.54
N GLY A 67 36.80 -1.04 8.69
CA GLY A 67 36.91 -1.30 7.26
C GLY A 67 35.63 -1.81 6.64
N SER A 68 35.62 -3.04 6.12
CA SER A 68 34.42 -3.72 5.61
C SER A 68 33.66 -4.52 6.69
N ALA A 69 34.26 -4.80 7.84
CA ALA A 69 33.67 -5.61 8.89
C ALA A 69 32.76 -4.80 9.82
N ILE A 70 31.63 -5.37 10.20
CA ILE A 70 30.69 -4.82 11.17
C ILE A 70 30.34 -5.85 12.24
N GLU A 71 30.20 -5.37 13.45
CA GLU A 71 29.63 -6.12 14.56
C GLU A 71 28.57 -5.24 15.23
N PHE A 72 27.40 -5.78 15.51
CA PHE A 72 26.34 -5.04 16.19
C PHE A 72 25.48 -5.92 17.07
N LYS A 73 24.90 -5.33 18.10
CA LYS A 73 24.00 -5.98 19.05
C LYS A 73 22.79 -5.11 19.34
N GLY A 74 21.68 -5.76 19.71
CA GLY A 74 20.45 -5.09 20.13
C GLY A 74 19.48 -6.10 20.77
N GLY A 75 19.10 -5.91 22.04
CA GLY A 75 18.35 -6.92 22.78
C GLY A 75 19.11 -8.24 22.86
N ASN A 76 18.51 -9.32 22.35
CA ASN A 76 19.12 -10.66 22.31
C ASN A 76 19.84 -10.97 20.97
N LEU A 77 20.00 -9.97 20.12
CA LEU A 77 20.64 -10.11 18.81
C LEU A 77 22.11 -9.77 18.92
N ASN A 78 22.99 -10.69 18.47
CA ASN A 78 24.39 -10.43 18.23
C ASN A 78 24.70 -10.80 16.78
N ALA A 79 25.15 -9.84 15.99
CA ALA A 79 25.39 -10.02 14.56
C ALA A 79 26.79 -9.61 14.18
N THR A 80 27.39 -10.34 13.26
CA THR A 80 28.63 -10.00 12.57
C THR A 80 28.39 -9.97 11.08
N GLY A 81 29.18 -9.19 10.35
CA GLY A 81 29.09 -9.15 8.91
C GLY A 81 30.25 -8.44 8.25
N SER A 82 30.30 -8.54 6.94
CA SER A 82 31.29 -7.81 6.13
C SER A 82 30.68 -7.37 4.82
N LEU A 83 31.15 -6.22 4.33
CA LEU A 83 30.79 -5.70 3.02
C LEU A 83 31.68 -6.39 1.95
N ASP A 84 31.01 -7.09 1.03
CA ASP A 84 31.61 -7.78 -0.11
C ASP A 84 31.02 -7.17 -1.40
N GLY A 85 31.76 -6.30 -2.05
CA GLY A 85 31.27 -5.53 -3.20
C GLY A 85 30.09 -4.63 -2.82
N ALA A 86 28.90 -4.92 -3.32
CA ALA A 86 27.68 -4.17 -3.09
C ALA A 86 26.76 -4.80 -2.02
N GLU A 87 27.15 -5.94 -1.45
CA GLU A 87 26.34 -6.69 -0.48
C GLU A 87 27.03 -6.74 0.88
N LEU A 88 26.24 -6.64 1.95
CA LEU A 88 26.65 -7.04 3.28
C LEU A 88 26.25 -8.52 3.49
N LYS A 89 27.16 -9.32 4.05
CA LYS A 89 26.90 -10.72 4.40
C LYS A 89 27.39 -11.01 5.81
N GLY A 90 26.68 -11.88 6.53
CA GLY A 90 27.06 -12.19 7.87
C GLY A 90 26.20 -13.22 8.56
N GLU A 91 26.32 -13.25 9.87
CA GLU A 91 25.63 -14.19 10.74
C GLU A 91 25.04 -13.49 11.95
N VAL A 92 23.91 -14.00 12.42
CA VAL A 92 23.33 -13.69 13.74
C VAL A 92 23.48 -14.93 14.60
N VAL A 93 24.10 -14.77 15.76
CA VAL A 93 24.25 -15.85 16.74
C VAL A 93 23.19 -15.68 17.83
N PHE A 94 22.31 -16.68 17.93
CA PHE A 94 21.38 -16.87 19.03
C PHE A 94 21.92 -17.93 20.00
N PRO A 95 21.41 -18.06 21.23
CA PRO A 95 21.88 -19.06 22.19
C PRO A 95 21.74 -20.51 21.71
N ASP A 96 20.79 -20.78 20.81
CA ASP A 96 20.39 -22.10 20.32
C ASP A 96 20.72 -22.34 18.84
N ARG A 97 21.04 -21.30 18.07
CA ARG A 97 21.28 -21.40 16.61
C ARG A 97 22.07 -20.22 16.05
N THR A 98 22.63 -20.44 14.87
CA THR A 98 23.23 -19.39 14.05
C THR A 98 22.38 -19.23 12.76
N VAL A 99 22.10 -18.01 12.38
CA VAL A 99 21.34 -17.66 11.18
C VAL A 99 22.22 -16.82 10.25
N THR A 100 22.42 -17.26 9.03
CA THR A 100 23.11 -16.49 8.00
C THR A 100 22.20 -15.43 7.43
N TRP A 101 22.77 -14.30 7.03
CA TRP A 101 22.05 -13.21 6.39
C TRP A 101 22.86 -12.58 5.26
N SER A 102 22.15 -11.98 4.32
CA SER A 102 22.71 -11.07 3.33
C SER A 102 21.88 -9.80 3.27
N ALA A 103 22.49 -8.68 2.85
CA ALA A 103 21.77 -7.43 2.68
C ALA A 103 22.21 -6.69 1.43
N VAL A 104 21.24 -6.12 0.74
CA VAL A 104 21.44 -5.25 -0.41
C VAL A 104 21.13 -3.81 0.01
N ARG A 105 21.90 -2.87 -0.52
CA ARG A 105 21.70 -1.45 -0.21
C ARG A 105 20.37 -0.96 -0.77
N ILE A 106 19.57 -0.32 0.07
CA ILE A 106 18.38 0.41 -0.37
C ILE A 106 18.87 1.66 -1.09
N PRO A 107 18.44 1.93 -2.33
CA PRO A 107 18.80 3.14 -3.04
C PRO A 107 18.42 4.38 -2.21
N PRO A 108 19.29 5.40 -2.13
CA PRO A 108 18.97 6.62 -1.42
C PRO A 108 17.79 7.32 -2.11
N ARG A 109 16.92 7.93 -1.28
CA ARG A 109 15.80 8.73 -1.81
C ARG A 109 16.39 9.87 -2.69
N PRO A 110 15.88 10.07 -3.92
CA PRO A 110 16.28 11.20 -4.75
C PRO A 110 16.00 12.53 -4.05
N ALA A 111 16.82 13.55 -4.37
CA ALA A 111 16.70 14.89 -3.78
C ALA A 111 15.35 15.56 -4.11
N SER A 112 14.73 15.19 -5.23
CA SER A 112 13.39 15.65 -5.62
C SER A 112 12.54 14.49 -6.13
N PRO A 113 11.23 14.49 -5.80
CA PRO A 113 10.28 13.53 -6.33
C PRO A 113 10.19 13.58 -7.86
N LYS A 114 9.86 12.45 -8.47
CA LYS A 114 9.64 12.33 -9.91
C LYS A 114 8.17 12.06 -10.22
N THR A 115 7.77 12.45 -11.42
CA THR A 115 6.49 12.02 -12.01
C THR A 115 6.80 11.00 -13.09
N HIS A 116 6.12 9.87 -13.04
CA HIS A 116 6.24 8.76 -13.98
C HIS A 116 4.93 8.65 -14.77
N ASP A 117 5.00 8.83 -16.08
CA ASP A 117 3.90 8.48 -16.99
C ASP A 117 4.04 6.99 -17.33
N PHE A 118 3.18 6.16 -16.76
CA PHE A 118 3.26 4.69 -16.88
C PHE A 118 2.12 4.16 -17.73
N GLU A 119 2.48 3.56 -18.86
CA GLU A 119 1.54 2.87 -19.77
C GLU A 119 1.52 1.38 -19.43
N PRO A 120 0.42 0.83 -18.84
CA PRO A 120 0.34 -0.57 -18.50
C PRO A 120 0.21 -1.46 -19.74
N THR A 121 1.03 -2.50 -19.80
CA THR A 121 0.98 -3.52 -20.87
C THR A 121 0.45 -4.86 -20.39
N GLU A 122 0.52 -5.10 -19.08
CA GLU A 122 0.04 -6.31 -18.41
C GLU A 122 -0.93 -5.95 -17.29
N PHE A 123 -1.90 -6.83 -17.05
CA PHE A 123 -2.92 -6.68 -16.01
C PHE A 123 -3.03 -7.99 -15.23
N HIS A 124 -3.08 -7.91 -13.91
CA HIS A 124 -2.96 -9.06 -13.03
C HIS A 124 -4.30 -9.39 -12.35
N LEU A 125 -4.61 -10.69 -12.27
CA LEU A 125 -5.83 -11.24 -11.65
C LEU A 125 -5.58 -11.78 -10.24
N TYR A 126 -4.36 -11.57 -9.70
CA TYR A 126 -4.00 -11.97 -8.36
C TYR A 126 -3.11 -10.92 -7.71
N PHE A 127 -3.41 -10.58 -6.47
CA PHE A 127 -2.50 -9.90 -5.57
C PHE A 127 -1.49 -10.91 -5.06
N SER A 128 -0.21 -10.75 -5.36
CA SER A 128 0.83 -11.70 -4.97
C SER A 128 2.21 -11.06 -4.97
N SER A 129 3.04 -11.45 -4.00
CA SER A 129 4.45 -11.06 -3.95
C SER A 129 5.31 -11.72 -5.05
N LYS A 130 4.74 -12.68 -5.79
CA LYS A 130 5.41 -13.40 -6.89
C LYS A 130 5.29 -12.70 -8.24
N VAL A 131 4.48 -11.64 -8.33
CA VAL A 131 4.36 -10.84 -9.55
C VAL A 131 5.55 -9.88 -9.65
N ASN A 132 6.21 -9.89 -10.79
CA ASN A 132 7.33 -8.97 -11.04
C ASN A 132 6.85 -7.52 -11.04
N PRO A 133 7.61 -6.58 -10.42
CA PRO A 133 7.25 -5.17 -10.46
C PRO A 133 7.21 -4.61 -11.88
N ALA A 134 6.12 -3.92 -12.21
CA ALA A 134 5.97 -3.22 -13.49
C ALA A 134 6.77 -1.91 -13.53
N LEU A 135 6.93 -1.26 -12.38
CA LEU A 135 7.70 -0.02 -12.21
C LEU A 135 8.26 0.06 -10.79
N ARG A 136 9.48 0.59 -10.64
CA ARG A 136 10.09 0.91 -9.34
C ARG A 136 10.05 2.41 -9.13
N ILE A 137 9.56 2.86 -7.97
CA ILE A 137 9.37 4.27 -7.62
C ILE A 137 9.86 4.54 -6.20
N HIS A 138 10.17 5.79 -5.90
CA HIS A 138 10.58 6.21 -4.56
C HIS A 138 9.42 6.85 -3.78
N PRO A 139 9.47 6.81 -2.45
CA PRO A 139 8.57 7.63 -1.64
C PRO A 139 8.63 9.10 -2.07
N GLY A 140 7.47 9.71 -2.27
CA GLY A 140 7.31 11.06 -2.81
C GLY A 140 7.03 11.11 -4.31
N ASP A 141 7.33 10.05 -5.07
CA ASP A 141 7.07 10.02 -6.50
C ASP A 141 5.57 9.98 -6.81
N THR A 142 5.22 10.50 -7.98
CA THR A 142 3.87 10.47 -8.53
C THR A 142 3.85 9.55 -9.75
N VAL A 143 2.78 8.76 -9.89
CA VAL A 143 2.54 7.94 -11.08
C VAL A 143 1.25 8.38 -11.74
N ARG A 144 1.29 8.60 -13.05
CA ARG A 144 0.14 8.75 -13.93
C ARG A 144 -0.05 7.49 -14.74
N THR A 145 -1.21 6.91 -14.66
CA THR A 145 -1.51 5.65 -15.33
C THR A 145 -3.00 5.52 -15.61
N TRP A 146 -3.43 4.34 -16.01
CA TRP A 146 -4.83 4.01 -16.21
C TRP A 146 -5.11 2.54 -15.85
N SER A 147 -6.38 2.21 -15.63
CA SER A 147 -6.84 0.85 -15.41
C SER A 147 -7.85 0.42 -16.48
N VAL A 148 -7.91 -0.88 -16.76
CA VAL A 148 -9.05 -1.49 -17.44
C VAL A 148 -10.25 -1.54 -16.47
N ASP A 149 -11.45 -1.81 -17.00
CA ASP A 149 -12.63 -2.13 -16.18
C ASP A 149 -12.57 -3.55 -15.61
N ALA A 150 -13.49 -3.92 -14.71
CA ALA A 150 -13.62 -5.26 -14.13
C ALA A 150 -13.67 -6.39 -15.20
N GLY A 151 -14.22 -6.11 -16.39
CA GLY A 151 -14.26 -7.02 -17.53
C GLY A 151 -12.96 -7.12 -18.33
N GLY A 152 -11.92 -6.32 -17.99
CA GLY A 152 -10.64 -6.29 -18.70
C GLY A 152 -10.63 -5.47 -19.98
N ARG A 153 -11.52 -4.46 -20.11
CA ARG A 153 -11.60 -3.58 -21.27
C ARG A 153 -11.02 -2.20 -20.98
N ASP A 154 -10.26 -1.68 -21.93
CA ASP A 154 -9.69 -0.33 -21.89
C ASP A 154 -10.71 0.77 -22.30
N LYS A 155 -10.22 2.01 -22.38
CA LYS A 155 -11.04 3.18 -22.73
C LYS A 155 -11.66 3.10 -24.14
N GLN A 156 -11.08 2.33 -25.06
CA GLN A 156 -11.65 2.07 -26.37
C GLN A 156 -12.63 0.88 -26.37
N GLY A 157 -12.79 0.19 -25.23
CA GLY A 157 -13.59 -1.04 -25.13
C GLY A 157 -12.85 -2.29 -25.62
N THR A 158 -11.57 -2.16 -25.97
CA THR A 158 -10.73 -3.28 -26.38
C THR A 158 -10.39 -4.15 -25.18
N ARG A 159 -10.56 -5.46 -25.33
CA ARG A 159 -10.19 -6.41 -24.27
C ARG A 159 -8.67 -6.55 -24.17
N ARG A 160 -8.12 -6.18 -23.03
CA ARG A 160 -6.69 -6.24 -22.71
C ARG A 160 -6.34 -7.39 -21.76
N SER A 161 -7.33 -7.89 -21.02
CA SER A 161 -7.19 -8.97 -20.05
C SER A 161 -8.47 -9.82 -19.97
N ALA A 162 -8.40 -10.98 -19.32
CA ALA A 162 -9.59 -11.66 -18.83
C ALA A 162 -10.31 -10.79 -17.79
N GLY A 163 -11.63 -10.97 -17.61
CA GLY A 163 -12.39 -10.33 -16.54
C GLY A 163 -12.07 -10.91 -15.16
N GLY A 164 -12.54 -10.25 -14.11
CA GLY A 164 -12.29 -10.57 -12.71
C GLY A 164 -11.36 -9.54 -12.06
N ASN A 165 -11.65 -8.27 -12.29
CA ASN A 165 -10.99 -7.09 -11.72
C ASN A 165 -9.47 -7.06 -11.98
N PRO A 166 -9.03 -7.02 -13.26
CA PRO A 166 -7.60 -7.02 -13.57
C PRO A 166 -6.92 -5.73 -13.11
N GLN A 167 -5.79 -5.87 -12.43
CA GLN A 167 -5.09 -4.77 -11.77
C GLN A 167 -3.89 -4.26 -12.54
N THR A 168 -3.68 -2.95 -12.51
CA THR A 168 -2.47 -2.26 -12.95
C THR A 168 -1.40 -2.31 -11.87
N GLY A 169 -0.14 -2.50 -12.24
CA GLY A 169 1.00 -2.67 -11.33
C GLY A 169 1.61 -4.08 -11.43
N PRO A 170 2.28 -4.61 -10.37
CA PRO A 170 2.54 -3.90 -9.13
C PRO A 170 3.64 -2.85 -9.25
N PHE A 171 3.49 -1.77 -8.49
CA PHE A 171 4.50 -0.75 -8.32
C PHE A 171 5.36 -1.10 -7.10
N TYR A 172 6.68 -1.19 -7.30
CA TYR A 172 7.63 -1.43 -6.23
C TYR A 172 8.08 -0.11 -5.61
N ILE A 173 7.84 0.08 -4.32
CA ILE A 173 8.23 1.28 -3.59
C ILE A 173 9.58 1.05 -2.92
N GLU A 174 10.61 1.78 -3.36
CA GLU A 174 11.98 1.66 -2.84
C GLU A 174 12.03 1.90 -1.33
N GLY A 175 12.67 0.97 -0.64
CA GLY A 175 12.84 1.02 0.81
C GLY A 175 11.64 0.59 1.63
N ALA A 176 10.50 0.23 1.03
CA ALA A 176 9.40 -0.37 1.76
C ALA A 176 9.77 -1.79 2.24
N THR A 177 9.46 -2.08 3.51
CA THR A 177 9.69 -3.39 4.13
C THR A 177 8.47 -3.82 4.95
N ALA A 178 8.41 -5.08 5.31
CA ALA A 178 7.40 -5.56 6.26
C ALA A 178 7.40 -4.70 7.54
N ASN A 179 6.23 -4.48 8.12
CA ASN A 179 5.94 -3.59 9.23
C ASN A 179 5.92 -2.08 8.93
N ASP A 180 6.16 -1.67 7.69
CA ASP A 180 5.85 -0.30 7.24
C ASP A 180 4.35 -0.16 6.94
N THR A 181 3.92 1.08 6.77
CA THR A 181 2.64 1.44 6.14
C THR A 181 2.92 2.19 4.84
N LEU A 182 2.36 1.71 3.76
CA LEU A 182 2.34 2.41 2.49
C LEU A 182 1.25 3.48 2.53
N VAL A 183 1.63 4.72 2.21
CA VAL A 183 0.72 5.86 2.04
C VAL A 183 0.48 6.06 0.55
N VAL A 184 -0.79 5.99 0.12
CA VAL A 184 -1.19 6.22 -1.28
C VAL A 184 -2.16 7.39 -1.32
N ARG A 185 -1.77 8.49 -1.96
CA ARG A 185 -2.64 9.66 -2.16
C ARG A 185 -3.18 9.63 -3.57
N LEU A 186 -4.49 9.48 -3.71
CA LEU A 186 -5.17 9.52 -5.00
C LEU A 186 -5.38 10.98 -5.41
N THR A 187 -4.54 11.48 -6.30
CA THR A 187 -4.59 12.89 -6.76
C THR A 187 -5.49 13.08 -7.98
N ARG A 188 -5.77 11.98 -8.72
CA ARG A 188 -6.72 11.95 -9.82
C ARG A 188 -7.33 10.57 -9.96
N VAL A 189 -8.66 10.51 -10.02
CA VAL A 189 -9.44 9.32 -10.35
C VAL A 189 -10.59 9.78 -11.25
N ARG A 190 -10.52 9.49 -12.55
CA ARG A 190 -11.44 10.01 -13.56
C ARG A 190 -11.82 8.94 -14.56
N THR A 191 -13.10 8.88 -14.90
CA THR A 191 -13.53 8.06 -16.04
C THR A 191 -12.83 8.53 -17.32
N ASN A 192 -12.36 7.60 -18.14
CA ASN A 192 -11.66 7.91 -19.39
C ASN A 192 -12.39 7.41 -20.64
N ARG A 193 -13.67 7.05 -20.46
CA ARG A 193 -14.63 6.72 -21.53
C ARG A 193 -16.04 7.17 -21.12
N ASP A 194 -16.97 7.14 -22.06
CA ASP A 194 -18.34 7.69 -21.93
C ASP A 194 -19.41 6.63 -21.63
N TRP A 195 -19.02 5.43 -21.23
CA TRP A 195 -19.93 4.35 -20.87
C TRP A 195 -19.42 3.49 -19.70
N ALA A 196 -20.39 2.89 -19.00
CA ALA A 196 -20.18 1.88 -17.96
C ALA A 196 -21.17 0.73 -18.11
N GLN A 197 -20.93 -0.35 -17.36
CA GLN A 197 -21.84 -1.47 -17.23
C GLN A 197 -22.00 -1.83 -15.77
N SER A 198 -23.23 -2.22 -15.35
CA SER A 198 -23.49 -2.65 -13.97
C SER A 198 -24.13 -4.03 -13.92
N GLY A 199 -24.16 -4.61 -12.73
CA GLY A 199 -25.10 -5.70 -12.40
C GLY A 199 -26.56 -5.19 -12.39
N ASN A 200 -27.51 -6.12 -12.32
CA ASN A 200 -28.94 -5.82 -12.27
C ASN A 200 -29.72 -6.72 -11.29
N SER A 201 -29.00 -7.41 -10.43
CA SER A 201 -29.59 -8.28 -9.38
C SER A 201 -29.03 -7.92 -8.01
N VAL A 202 -29.87 -7.93 -7.00
CA VAL A 202 -29.42 -7.63 -5.63
C VAL A 202 -28.62 -8.79 -5.07
N MET A 203 -27.47 -8.47 -4.41
CA MET A 203 -26.60 -9.46 -3.77
C MET A 203 -27.33 -10.27 -2.70
N ARG A 204 -27.08 -11.58 -2.70
CA ARG A 204 -27.76 -12.52 -1.79
C ARG A 204 -27.51 -12.22 -0.32
N ASN A 205 -26.31 -11.76 0.01
CA ASN A 205 -25.91 -11.41 1.39
C ASN A 205 -26.70 -10.22 1.97
N ALA A 206 -27.37 -9.44 1.12
CA ALA A 206 -28.18 -8.29 1.51
C ALA A 206 -29.68 -8.64 1.69
N LEU A 207 -30.09 -9.89 1.44
CA LEU A 207 -31.49 -10.28 1.39
C LEU A 207 -31.83 -11.33 2.45
N GLU A 208 -33.02 -11.21 3.03
CA GLU A 208 -33.57 -12.25 3.85
C GLU A 208 -33.86 -13.53 3.05
N PRO A 209 -33.63 -14.73 3.59
CA PRO A 209 -33.88 -16.01 2.89
C PRO A 209 -35.25 -16.12 2.25
N GLY A 210 -36.31 -15.66 2.92
CA GLY A 210 -37.66 -15.66 2.41
C GLY A 210 -37.85 -14.75 1.20
N THR A 211 -37.24 -13.59 1.20
CA THR A 211 -37.24 -12.67 0.07
C THR A 211 -36.46 -13.26 -1.11
N LEU A 212 -35.25 -13.80 -0.85
CA LEU A 212 -34.39 -14.39 -1.88
C LEU A 212 -35.10 -15.54 -2.63
N GLY A 213 -35.85 -16.40 -1.93
CA GLY A 213 -36.58 -17.52 -2.52
C GLY A 213 -37.72 -17.10 -3.47
N ASN A 214 -38.23 -15.88 -3.33
CA ASN A 214 -39.35 -15.35 -4.10
C ASN A 214 -38.95 -14.38 -5.23
N LEU A 215 -37.70 -13.91 -5.25
CA LEU A 215 -37.22 -12.98 -6.28
C LEU A 215 -37.06 -13.66 -7.64
N LYS A 216 -37.63 -13.01 -8.66
CA LYS A 216 -37.41 -13.36 -10.06
C LYS A 216 -36.74 -12.19 -10.74
N PHE A 217 -35.49 -12.38 -11.11
CA PHE A 217 -34.74 -11.36 -11.85
C PHE A 217 -35.08 -11.41 -13.35
N ASP A 218 -35.24 -10.25 -13.96
CA ASP A 218 -35.43 -10.11 -15.39
C ASP A 218 -34.07 -10.21 -16.10
N GLY A 219 -33.75 -11.39 -16.62
CA GLY A 219 -32.48 -11.65 -17.32
C GLY A 219 -32.30 -10.89 -18.64
N GLY A 220 -33.36 -10.21 -19.12
CA GLY A 220 -33.33 -9.40 -20.35
C GLY A 220 -32.99 -7.92 -20.11
N PHE A 221 -32.84 -7.48 -18.86
CA PHE A 221 -32.55 -6.08 -18.56
C PHE A 221 -31.15 -5.69 -18.99
N ASN A 222 -31.05 -4.61 -19.80
CA ASN A 222 -29.78 -4.07 -20.26
C ASN A 222 -29.24 -3.05 -19.22
N SER A 223 -28.14 -3.37 -18.57
CA SER A 223 -27.49 -2.57 -17.54
C SER A 223 -26.31 -1.72 -18.06
N ARG A 224 -26.32 -1.37 -19.34
CA ARG A 224 -25.35 -0.44 -19.93
C ARG A 224 -25.78 1.01 -19.69
N TRP A 225 -24.80 1.85 -19.34
CA TRP A 225 -24.99 3.24 -18.97
C TRP A 225 -24.15 4.17 -19.83
N THR A 226 -24.71 5.34 -20.17
CA THR A 226 -23.97 6.46 -20.73
C THR A 226 -23.49 7.37 -19.62
N LEU A 227 -22.21 7.77 -19.68
CA LEU A 227 -21.58 8.69 -18.71
C LEU A 227 -21.46 10.08 -19.35
N ASP A 228 -22.19 11.06 -18.81
CA ASP A 228 -22.11 12.47 -19.21
C ASP A 228 -21.21 13.22 -18.23
N ALA A 229 -19.92 13.34 -18.58
CA ALA A 229 -18.94 14.02 -17.74
C ALA A 229 -19.20 15.54 -17.61
N VAL A 230 -19.92 16.17 -18.55
CA VAL A 230 -20.26 17.59 -18.52
C VAL A 230 -21.37 17.85 -17.50
N LYS A 231 -22.40 17.01 -17.50
CA LYS A 231 -23.49 17.07 -16.52
C LYS A 231 -23.17 16.37 -15.20
N ASN A 232 -22.06 15.62 -15.17
CA ASN A 232 -21.63 14.79 -14.04
C ASN A 232 -22.69 13.77 -13.62
N VAL A 233 -23.29 13.06 -14.60
CA VAL A 233 -24.31 12.03 -14.35
C VAL A 233 -24.15 10.82 -15.27
N ALA A 234 -24.66 9.67 -14.80
CA ALA A 234 -24.86 8.48 -15.61
C ALA A 234 -26.37 8.27 -15.85
N SER A 235 -26.73 7.71 -17.00
CA SER A 235 -28.10 7.31 -17.34
C SER A 235 -28.10 6.00 -18.11
N LEU A 236 -29.15 5.17 -17.96
CA LEU A 236 -29.29 3.92 -18.71
C LEU A 236 -29.41 4.20 -20.21
N GLU A 237 -28.67 3.45 -21.04
CA GLU A 237 -28.80 3.55 -22.51
C GLU A 237 -30.17 3.07 -23.00
N LYS A 238 -30.72 2.06 -22.34
CA LYS A 238 -32.01 1.45 -22.67
C LYS A 238 -32.87 1.29 -21.42
N PRO A 239 -33.37 2.39 -20.86
CA PRO A 239 -34.20 2.35 -19.67
C PRO A 239 -35.57 1.73 -19.94
N THR A 240 -36.17 1.13 -18.91
CA THR A 240 -37.61 0.89 -18.91
C THR A 240 -38.39 2.18 -18.74
N ASP A 241 -39.73 2.16 -18.97
CA ASP A 241 -40.55 3.33 -18.75
C ASP A 241 -40.46 3.88 -17.32
N ALA A 242 -40.30 2.99 -16.34
CA ALA A 242 -40.15 3.35 -14.93
C ALA A 242 -38.82 4.06 -14.63
N LEU A 243 -37.75 3.76 -15.38
CA LEU A 243 -36.41 4.25 -15.14
C LEU A 243 -35.93 5.30 -16.17
N LYS A 244 -36.81 5.72 -17.10
CA LYS A 244 -36.43 6.63 -18.21
C LYS A 244 -35.85 7.99 -17.79
N ASN A 245 -36.17 8.42 -16.59
CA ASN A 245 -35.67 9.70 -16.04
C ASN A 245 -34.61 9.51 -14.94
N LEU A 246 -34.19 8.24 -14.70
CA LEU A 246 -33.19 7.96 -13.69
C LEU A 246 -31.83 8.49 -14.15
N THR A 247 -31.22 9.33 -13.30
CA THR A 247 -29.82 9.74 -13.41
C THR A 247 -29.10 9.50 -12.10
N VAL A 248 -27.84 9.06 -12.18
CA VAL A 248 -26.97 8.81 -11.04
C VAL A 248 -25.80 9.78 -11.10
N PRO A 249 -25.51 10.56 -10.05
CA PRO A 249 -24.32 11.43 -10.02
C PRO A 249 -23.03 10.60 -10.18
N LEU A 250 -22.11 11.09 -11.02
CA LEU A 250 -20.80 10.45 -11.14
C LEU A 250 -19.97 10.74 -9.88
N GLN A 251 -19.40 9.68 -9.33
CA GLN A 251 -18.47 9.69 -8.20
C GLN A 251 -17.35 8.68 -8.47
N PRO A 252 -16.43 8.99 -9.41
CA PRO A 252 -15.38 8.06 -9.82
C PRO A 252 -14.53 7.61 -8.64
N MET A 253 -14.33 6.30 -8.52
CA MET A 253 -13.60 5.66 -7.44
C MET A 253 -12.83 4.44 -7.94
N LEU A 254 -11.93 3.89 -7.12
CA LEU A 254 -11.26 2.62 -7.34
C LEU A 254 -11.80 1.57 -6.37
N GLY A 255 -12.33 0.47 -6.89
CA GLY A 255 -12.73 -0.69 -6.10
C GLY A 255 -11.54 -1.39 -5.48
N CYS A 256 -10.45 -1.51 -6.25
CA CYS A 256 -9.23 -2.19 -5.82
C CYS A 256 -8.05 -1.26 -5.60
N VAL A 257 -7.49 -1.27 -4.39
CA VAL A 257 -6.15 -0.75 -4.06
C VAL A 257 -5.52 -1.68 -3.03
N ALA A 258 -4.36 -2.27 -3.33
CA ALA A 258 -3.77 -3.31 -2.51
C ALA A 258 -2.25 -3.26 -2.45
N THR A 259 -1.66 -3.71 -1.34
CA THR A 259 -0.28 -4.24 -1.30
C THR A 259 -0.30 -5.76 -1.53
N ALA A 260 0.86 -6.38 -1.78
CA ALA A 260 0.93 -7.83 -1.80
C ALA A 260 0.56 -8.43 -0.43
N PRO A 261 -0.32 -9.46 -0.38
CA PRO A 261 -0.76 -10.08 0.88
C PRO A 261 0.38 -10.79 1.61
N ALA A 262 0.24 -10.94 2.94
CA ALA A 262 1.25 -11.59 3.78
C ALA A 262 1.54 -13.04 3.35
N GLY A 263 2.76 -13.48 3.57
CA GLY A 263 3.22 -14.83 3.21
C GLY A 263 3.28 -15.05 1.70
N ASP A 264 3.21 -16.31 1.29
CA ASP A 264 3.27 -16.71 -0.12
C ASP A 264 1.89 -16.79 -0.79
N LEU A 265 0.93 -16.02 -0.29
CA LEU A 265 -0.43 -16.05 -0.79
C LEU A 265 -0.54 -15.41 -2.18
N SER A 266 -1.45 -15.96 -2.97
CA SER A 266 -1.94 -15.36 -4.21
C SER A 266 -3.47 -15.24 -4.08
N VAL A 267 -3.95 -14.03 -3.82
CA VAL A 267 -5.36 -13.75 -3.59
C VAL A 267 -5.96 -13.19 -4.88
N ARG A 268 -7.14 -13.65 -5.25
CA ARG A 268 -7.84 -13.14 -6.44
C ARG A 268 -8.11 -11.65 -6.28
N THR A 269 -8.05 -10.93 -7.38
CA THR A 269 -8.30 -9.48 -7.39
C THR A 269 -9.78 -9.12 -7.17
N THR A 270 -10.67 -10.09 -7.15
CA THR A 270 -12.07 -9.98 -6.69
C THR A 270 -12.25 -10.14 -5.19
N ASP A 271 -11.15 -10.29 -4.43
CA ASP A 271 -11.18 -10.46 -2.97
C ASP A 271 -10.40 -9.35 -2.27
N SER A 272 -10.72 -9.14 -1.01
CA SER A 272 -10.11 -8.16 -0.12
C SER A 272 -9.56 -8.79 1.16
N GLY A 273 -8.80 -8.02 1.92
CA GLY A 273 -8.25 -8.46 3.19
C GLY A 273 -7.45 -7.36 3.89
N ARG A 274 -6.65 -7.72 4.87
CA ARG A 274 -5.82 -6.76 5.62
C ARG A 274 -4.81 -6.00 4.75
N PHE A 275 -4.54 -6.48 3.55
CA PHE A 275 -3.64 -5.86 2.57
C PHE A 275 -4.35 -4.82 1.65
N GLY A 276 -5.65 -4.60 1.83
CA GLY A 276 -6.54 -3.89 0.92
C GLY A 276 -7.23 -4.86 -0.03
N GLY A 277 -7.16 -4.62 -1.32
CA GLY A 277 -7.79 -5.47 -2.36
C GLY A 277 -9.04 -4.84 -2.91
N ASN A 278 -9.99 -5.69 -3.26
CA ASN A 278 -11.33 -5.33 -3.72
C ASN A 278 -12.16 -4.85 -2.52
N MET A 279 -11.90 -3.62 -2.11
CA MET A 279 -12.59 -3.05 -0.94
C MET A 279 -13.95 -2.44 -1.31
N ASP A 280 -14.14 -2.10 -2.58
CA ASP A 280 -15.38 -1.52 -3.15
C ASP A 280 -15.98 -0.43 -2.28
N TYR A 281 -15.11 0.49 -1.84
CA TYR A 281 -15.51 1.56 -0.96
C TYR A 281 -15.61 2.90 -1.69
N ASN A 282 -16.82 3.43 -1.81
CA ASN A 282 -17.12 4.67 -2.53
C ASN A 282 -16.40 5.93 -2.02
N GLN A 283 -15.66 5.83 -0.92
CA GLN A 283 -14.79 6.90 -0.44
C GLN A 283 -13.33 6.79 -0.97
N ILE A 284 -12.95 5.70 -1.67
CA ILE A 284 -11.62 5.55 -2.28
C ILE A 284 -11.61 6.25 -3.64
N ARG A 285 -11.63 7.56 -3.59
CA ARG A 285 -11.78 8.46 -4.75
C ARG A 285 -10.72 9.56 -4.74
N GLU A 286 -10.74 10.42 -5.77
CA GLU A 286 -9.86 11.58 -5.85
C GLU A 286 -9.90 12.40 -4.55
N GLY A 287 -8.72 12.74 -4.02
CA GLY A 287 -8.54 13.45 -2.76
C GLY A 287 -8.44 12.56 -1.52
N THR A 288 -8.58 11.23 -1.66
CA THR A 288 -8.42 10.29 -0.55
C THR A 288 -6.97 9.86 -0.41
N THR A 289 -6.50 9.77 0.83
CA THR A 289 -5.24 9.13 1.22
C THR A 289 -5.54 7.79 1.86
N LEU A 290 -4.92 6.72 1.35
CA LEU A 290 -4.97 5.36 1.89
C LEU A 290 -3.69 5.05 2.66
N TYR A 291 -3.82 4.26 3.71
CA TYR A 291 -2.75 3.72 4.54
C TYR A 291 -2.86 2.21 4.53
N LEU A 292 -1.97 1.55 3.80
CA LEU A 292 -2.02 0.10 3.59
C LEU A 292 -0.85 -0.59 4.31
N PRO A 293 -1.10 -1.70 5.02
CA PRO A 293 -0.04 -2.50 5.62
C PRO A 293 0.94 -3.04 4.57
N VAL A 294 2.23 -2.99 4.86
CA VAL A 294 3.28 -3.59 4.03
C VAL A 294 3.70 -4.93 4.62
N TYR A 295 3.70 -5.98 3.82
CA TYR A 295 4.09 -7.34 4.20
C TYR A 295 5.34 -7.83 3.48
N HIS A 296 5.69 -7.21 2.35
CA HIS A 296 6.82 -7.60 1.51
C HIS A 296 7.70 -6.41 1.13
N PRO A 297 8.98 -6.65 0.81
CA PRO A 297 9.84 -5.63 0.23
C PRO A 297 9.18 -4.97 -0.98
N GLY A 298 9.23 -3.65 -1.01
CA GLY A 298 8.63 -2.86 -2.07
C GLY A 298 7.11 -2.72 -1.97
N ALA A 299 6.46 -3.23 -0.93
CA ALA A 299 5.00 -3.22 -0.75
C ALA A 299 4.22 -3.87 -1.90
N LEU A 300 4.63 -3.66 -3.16
CA LEU A 300 4.01 -4.15 -4.38
C LEU A 300 2.56 -3.65 -4.50
N LEU A 301 2.42 -2.37 -4.82
CA LEU A 301 1.11 -1.70 -4.94
C LEU A 301 0.41 -2.09 -6.25
N PHE A 302 -0.81 -2.60 -6.13
CA PHE A 302 -1.75 -2.83 -7.22
C PHE A 302 -2.92 -1.85 -7.12
N LEU A 303 -3.48 -1.47 -8.26
CA LEU A 303 -4.71 -0.67 -8.31
C LEU A 303 -5.50 -0.95 -9.59
N GLY A 304 -6.82 -0.77 -9.51
CA GLY A 304 -7.71 -0.98 -10.65
C GLY A 304 -9.17 -0.99 -10.22
N ASP A 305 -10.00 -1.61 -11.08
CA ASP A 305 -11.41 -1.78 -10.80
C ASP A 305 -12.12 -0.43 -10.61
N GLY A 306 -12.22 0.30 -11.71
CA GLY A 306 -12.74 1.66 -11.70
C GLY A 306 -14.26 1.71 -11.80
N HIS A 307 -14.91 2.38 -10.85
CA HIS A 307 -16.35 2.58 -10.81
C HIS A 307 -16.70 4.04 -11.07
N ALA A 308 -17.60 4.31 -12.00
CA ALA A 308 -18.09 5.68 -12.23
C ALA A 308 -19.02 6.17 -11.11
N ALA A 309 -19.72 5.26 -10.42
CA ALA A 309 -20.51 5.49 -9.22
C ALA A 309 -20.84 4.14 -8.56
N GLN A 310 -20.99 4.16 -7.22
CA GLN A 310 -21.37 2.99 -6.42
C GLN A 310 -22.12 3.43 -5.17
N GLY A 311 -23.21 2.73 -4.83
CA GLY A 311 -23.86 2.85 -3.52
C GLY A 311 -23.19 1.97 -2.47
N ASP A 312 -23.53 2.15 -1.19
CA ASP A 312 -22.99 1.34 -0.11
C ASP A 312 -23.34 -0.15 -0.32
N GLY A 313 -22.35 -1.01 -0.05
CA GLY A 313 -22.47 -2.47 -0.12
C GLY A 313 -22.40 -3.06 -1.53
N GLU A 314 -22.26 -2.25 -2.57
CA GLU A 314 -22.23 -2.67 -3.96
C GLU A 314 -23.37 -3.65 -4.31
N LEU A 315 -24.59 -3.29 -3.98
CA LEU A 315 -25.74 -4.19 -3.92
C LEU A 315 -26.08 -4.91 -5.21
N THR A 316 -25.60 -4.44 -6.36
CA THR A 316 -25.84 -5.09 -7.66
C THR A 316 -24.76 -6.09 -8.06
N GLY A 317 -23.71 -6.24 -7.25
CA GLY A 317 -22.61 -7.18 -7.50
C GLY A 317 -21.56 -6.71 -8.48
N ASP A 318 -21.88 -5.70 -9.26
CA ASP A 318 -21.00 -4.86 -10.08
C ASP A 318 -21.54 -3.43 -9.98
N ALA A 319 -20.71 -2.46 -9.71
CA ALA A 319 -21.06 -1.04 -9.70
C ALA A 319 -21.23 -0.49 -11.13
N LEU A 320 -21.01 0.80 -11.37
CA LEU A 320 -20.90 1.34 -12.73
C LEU A 320 -19.46 1.12 -13.22
N GLU A 321 -19.18 -0.09 -13.70
CA GLU A 321 -17.87 -0.58 -14.12
C GLU A 321 -17.34 0.18 -15.33
N THR A 322 -16.16 0.79 -15.22
CA THR A 322 -15.54 1.54 -16.30
C THR A 322 -14.02 1.59 -16.15
N SER A 323 -13.31 1.92 -17.22
CA SER A 323 -11.87 2.20 -17.16
C SER A 323 -11.60 3.60 -16.63
N MET A 324 -10.45 3.78 -15.97
CA MET A 324 -10.10 5.02 -15.27
C MET A 324 -8.72 5.55 -15.66
N ASP A 325 -8.58 6.87 -15.75
CA ASP A 325 -7.30 7.53 -15.58
C ASP A 325 -7.03 7.74 -14.10
N VAL A 326 -5.83 7.37 -13.66
CA VAL A 326 -5.42 7.41 -12.27
C VAL A 326 -4.10 8.16 -12.12
N GLU A 327 -4.03 9.10 -11.16
CA GLU A 327 -2.78 9.68 -10.70
C GLU A 327 -2.70 9.50 -9.19
N PHE A 328 -1.57 9.03 -8.71
CA PHE A 328 -1.33 8.82 -7.29
C PHE A 328 0.11 9.16 -6.91
N THR A 329 0.29 9.55 -5.63
CA THR A 329 1.60 9.75 -5.01
C THR A 329 1.77 8.75 -3.88
N VAL A 330 2.98 8.21 -3.72
CA VAL A 330 3.28 7.26 -2.64
C VAL A 330 4.20 7.88 -1.59
N ASP A 331 4.06 7.42 -0.34
CA ASP A 331 5.02 7.68 0.75
C ASP A 331 5.06 6.48 1.71
N LEU A 332 5.97 6.49 2.68
CA LEU A 332 6.12 5.42 3.67
C LEU A 332 6.10 5.97 5.10
N ILE A 333 5.34 5.33 5.95
CA ILE A 333 5.49 5.43 7.42
C ILE A 333 6.28 4.20 7.83
N ARG A 334 7.55 4.41 8.20
CA ARG A 334 8.48 3.34 8.50
C ARG A 334 8.23 2.72 9.87
N ASP A 335 8.46 1.40 9.96
CA ASP A 335 8.42 0.62 11.21
C ASP A 335 7.10 0.76 11.99
N ARG A 336 6.00 1.03 11.26
CA ARG A 336 4.67 1.27 11.80
C ARG A 336 3.61 0.66 10.90
N ASN A 337 3.03 -0.45 11.33
CA ASN A 337 1.97 -1.14 10.62
C ASN A 337 0.63 -0.98 11.37
N PHE A 338 -0.38 -0.52 10.68
CA PHE A 338 -1.73 -0.36 11.26
C PHE A 338 -2.53 -1.66 11.32
N GLY A 339 -2.07 -2.72 10.63
CA GLY A 339 -2.64 -4.06 10.66
C GLY A 339 -3.87 -4.27 9.79
N HIS A 340 -4.42 -3.22 9.19
CA HIS A 340 -5.52 -3.23 8.23
C HIS A 340 -5.61 -1.88 7.50
N PRO A 341 -6.37 -1.78 6.40
CA PRO A 341 -6.49 -0.55 5.66
C PRO A 341 -7.13 0.58 6.49
N LEU A 342 -6.49 1.75 6.42
CA LEU A 342 -7.06 3.00 6.88
C LEU A 342 -7.14 3.97 5.71
N ALA A 343 -7.99 4.98 5.83
CA ALA A 343 -8.07 6.06 4.86
C ALA A 343 -8.39 7.39 5.54
N GLU A 344 -8.14 8.47 4.85
CA GLU A 344 -8.65 9.78 5.20
C GLU A 344 -8.99 10.58 3.95
N ASN A 345 -10.00 11.42 4.05
CA ASN A 345 -10.35 12.40 3.06
C ASN A 345 -10.51 13.77 3.72
N THR A 346 -11.11 14.75 3.04
CA THR A 346 -11.32 16.09 3.60
C THR A 346 -12.25 16.12 4.82
N GLU A 347 -13.15 15.12 4.96
CA GLU A 347 -14.21 15.11 5.96
C GLU A 347 -13.96 14.14 7.11
N PHE A 348 -13.33 12.97 6.82
CA PHE A 348 -13.27 11.85 7.77
C PHE A 348 -11.87 11.27 7.91
N LEU A 349 -11.59 10.75 9.13
CA LEU A 349 -10.71 9.62 9.35
C LEU A 349 -11.52 8.34 9.19
N ILE A 350 -10.97 7.32 8.53
CA ILE A 350 -11.69 6.12 8.12
C ILE A 350 -10.86 4.89 8.47
N SER A 351 -11.48 3.94 9.16
CA SER A 351 -10.89 2.62 9.43
C SER A 351 -11.73 1.55 8.77
N ILE A 352 -11.13 0.75 7.88
CA ILE A 352 -11.84 -0.26 7.09
C ILE A 352 -11.58 -1.63 7.71
N GLY A 353 -12.63 -2.26 8.22
CA GLY A 353 -12.60 -3.65 8.69
C GLY A 353 -13.09 -4.58 7.59
N ILE A 354 -12.40 -5.69 7.39
CA ILE A 354 -12.66 -6.69 6.36
C ILE A 354 -12.67 -8.06 7.02
N GLY A 355 -13.78 -8.79 6.91
CA GLY A 355 -13.92 -10.07 7.61
C GLY A 355 -14.97 -10.98 6.98
N GLY A 356 -15.09 -12.21 7.51
CA GLY A 356 -16.05 -13.21 7.04
C GLY A 356 -17.51 -12.91 7.42
N SER A 357 -17.76 -11.87 8.20
CA SER A 357 -19.10 -11.38 8.56
C SER A 357 -19.09 -9.89 8.87
N LEU A 358 -20.24 -9.23 8.76
CA LEU A 358 -20.38 -7.81 9.11
C LEU A 358 -19.99 -7.53 10.57
N ASP A 359 -20.26 -8.43 11.50
CA ASP A 359 -19.87 -8.31 12.91
C ASP A 359 -18.34 -8.28 13.05
N GLN A 360 -17.62 -9.18 12.37
CA GLN A 360 -16.16 -9.19 12.37
C GLN A 360 -15.59 -7.95 11.72
N ALA A 361 -16.16 -7.53 10.60
CA ALA A 361 -15.72 -6.33 9.89
C ALA A 361 -15.93 -5.07 10.76
N LEU A 362 -17.07 -4.92 11.41
CA LEU A 362 -17.36 -3.82 12.34
C LEU A 362 -16.39 -3.81 13.52
N GLN A 363 -16.11 -4.97 14.14
CA GLN A 363 -15.14 -5.10 15.23
C GLN A 363 -13.74 -4.67 14.80
N GLN A 364 -13.29 -5.06 13.60
CA GLN A 364 -12.00 -4.67 13.05
C GLN A 364 -11.94 -3.17 12.76
N ALA A 365 -12.96 -2.60 12.13
CA ALA A 365 -13.08 -1.18 11.83
C ALA A 365 -13.01 -0.32 13.11
N THR A 366 -13.81 -0.68 14.13
CA THR A 366 -13.82 0.02 15.42
C THR A 366 -12.47 -0.08 16.13
N SER A 367 -11.92 -1.30 16.21
CA SER A 367 -10.60 -1.53 16.84
C SER A 367 -9.47 -0.77 16.14
N GLY A 368 -9.56 -0.66 14.82
CA GLY A 368 -8.61 0.12 14.04
C GLY A 368 -8.69 1.61 14.34
N MET A 369 -9.88 2.15 14.43
CA MET A 369 -10.07 3.56 14.79
C MET A 369 -9.56 3.84 16.22
N LEU A 370 -9.82 2.94 17.18
CA LEU A 370 -9.26 3.06 18.53
C LEU A 370 -7.73 3.13 18.53
N ARG A 371 -7.07 2.19 17.82
CA ARG A 371 -5.59 2.21 17.71
C ARG A 371 -5.06 3.46 17.02
N TRP A 372 -5.79 4.00 16.05
CA TRP A 372 -5.40 5.25 15.38
C TRP A 372 -5.47 6.44 16.36
N LEU A 373 -6.57 6.55 17.11
CA LEU A 373 -6.78 7.61 18.11
C LEU A 373 -5.76 7.53 19.27
N GLU A 374 -5.49 6.33 19.80
CA GLU A 374 -4.46 6.10 20.80
C GLU A 374 -3.09 6.56 20.30
N ARG A 375 -2.72 6.16 19.10
CA ARG A 375 -1.37 6.33 18.57
C ARG A 375 -1.07 7.76 18.09
N ASP A 376 -2.00 8.42 17.41
CA ASP A 376 -1.78 9.70 16.74
C ASP A 376 -2.31 10.89 17.55
N TYR A 377 -3.20 10.63 18.50
CA TYR A 377 -3.81 11.64 19.36
C TYR A 377 -3.55 11.38 20.84
N ASN A 378 -2.88 10.27 21.18
CA ASN A 378 -2.53 9.86 22.56
C ASN A 378 -3.77 9.78 23.47
N LEU A 379 -4.92 9.37 22.92
CA LEU A 379 -6.14 9.20 23.70
C LEU A 379 -6.11 7.88 24.47
N THR A 380 -6.58 7.93 25.71
CA THR A 380 -6.87 6.71 26.47
C THR A 380 -8.07 5.96 25.87
N PRO A 381 -8.25 4.67 26.20
CA PRO A 381 -9.45 3.93 25.77
C PRO A 381 -10.77 4.61 26.15
N SER A 382 -10.86 5.22 27.34
CA SER A 382 -12.05 5.92 27.81
C SER A 382 -12.33 7.21 27.03
N GLU A 383 -11.28 8.01 26.73
CA GLU A 383 -11.41 9.21 25.91
C GLU A 383 -11.82 8.86 24.47
N SER A 384 -11.22 7.81 23.90
CA SER A 384 -11.57 7.28 22.60
C SER A 384 -13.04 6.78 22.58
N ALA A 385 -13.50 6.10 23.63
CA ALA A 385 -14.88 5.64 23.76
C ALA A 385 -15.86 6.82 23.78
N MET A 386 -15.53 7.90 24.52
CA MET A 386 -16.35 9.13 24.54
C MET A 386 -16.43 9.76 23.15
N LEU A 387 -15.31 9.89 22.46
CA LEU A 387 -15.26 10.49 21.12
C LEU A 387 -16.06 9.65 20.10
N LEU A 388 -15.84 8.33 20.09
CA LEU A 388 -16.52 7.43 19.18
C LEU A 388 -18.02 7.26 19.50
N GLY A 389 -18.38 7.25 20.79
CA GLY A 389 -19.79 7.12 21.22
C GLY A 389 -20.71 8.21 20.67
N PHE A 390 -20.17 9.37 20.35
CA PHE A 390 -20.96 10.51 19.83
C PHE A 390 -20.61 10.90 18.40
N GLY A 391 -19.48 10.42 17.85
CA GLY A 391 -18.98 10.89 16.55
C GLY A 391 -18.87 9.83 15.46
N VAL A 392 -18.74 8.55 15.82
CA VAL A 392 -18.53 7.50 14.82
C VAL A 392 -19.76 7.31 13.94
N LYS A 393 -19.50 7.09 12.65
CA LYS A 393 -20.48 6.63 11.66
C LYS A 393 -19.97 5.35 11.03
N TYR A 394 -20.88 4.45 10.69
CA TYR A 394 -20.52 3.21 10.02
C TYR A 394 -21.16 3.15 8.63
N ASP A 395 -20.36 2.74 7.63
CA ASP A 395 -20.84 2.39 6.30
C ASP A 395 -20.73 0.86 6.12
N VAL A 396 -21.72 0.24 5.51
CA VAL A 396 -21.58 -1.08 4.91
C VAL A 396 -20.88 -0.88 3.58
N VAL A 397 -19.64 -1.34 3.49
CA VAL A 397 -18.74 -1.00 2.40
C VAL A 397 -18.92 -1.93 1.20
N ASP A 398 -18.81 -3.25 1.44
CA ASP A 398 -18.90 -4.29 0.43
C ASP A 398 -19.61 -5.53 0.98
N LEU A 399 -20.48 -6.13 0.15
CA LEU A 399 -21.21 -7.39 0.41
C LEU A 399 -20.97 -8.45 -0.68
N VAL A 400 -20.10 -8.16 -1.68
CA VAL A 400 -19.96 -8.96 -2.91
C VAL A 400 -18.96 -10.08 -2.77
N GLY A 401 -17.78 -9.81 -2.24
CA GLY A 401 -16.67 -10.76 -2.16
C GLY A 401 -16.88 -11.94 -1.20
N THR A 402 -15.84 -12.75 -1.04
CA THR A 402 -15.78 -13.80 0.01
C THR A 402 -15.62 -13.19 1.41
N GLN A 403 -15.16 -11.96 1.48
CA GLN A 403 -15.10 -11.12 2.65
C GLN A 403 -16.12 -9.99 2.51
N VAL A 404 -16.68 -9.54 3.63
CA VAL A 404 -17.52 -8.34 3.70
C VAL A 404 -16.79 -7.23 4.43
N SER A 405 -17.16 -5.98 4.16
CA SER A 405 -16.43 -4.83 4.67
C SER A 405 -17.34 -3.81 5.35
N VAL A 406 -16.84 -3.23 6.44
CA VAL A 406 -17.46 -2.12 7.19
C VAL A 406 -16.42 -1.03 7.40
N ALA A 407 -16.79 0.21 7.20
CA ALA A 407 -15.95 1.36 7.54
C ALA A 407 -16.46 2.08 8.79
N ALA A 408 -15.59 2.34 9.76
CA ALA A 408 -15.82 3.28 10.84
C ALA A 408 -15.26 4.64 10.43
N LYS A 409 -16.12 5.67 10.39
CA LYS A 409 -15.78 7.04 10.01
C LYS A 409 -15.87 7.97 11.20
N LEU A 410 -14.83 8.78 11.43
CA LEU A 410 -14.83 9.82 12.44
C LEU A 410 -14.67 11.18 11.79
N PRO A 411 -15.60 12.14 11.98
CA PRO A 411 -15.51 13.48 11.37
C PRO A 411 -14.23 14.21 11.79
N LYS A 412 -13.48 14.73 10.83
CA LYS A 412 -12.27 15.53 11.08
C LYS A 412 -12.57 16.81 11.86
N SER A 413 -13.79 17.34 11.78
CA SER A 413 -14.23 18.47 12.59
C SER A 413 -14.24 18.17 14.10
N MET A 414 -14.44 16.90 14.50
CA MET A 414 -14.31 16.49 15.90
C MET A 414 -12.84 16.23 16.27
N VAL A 415 -12.13 15.52 15.39
CA VAL A 415 -10.70 15.21 15.58
C VAL A 415 -9.84 16.49 15.65
N GLY A 416 -10.18 17.50 14.87
CA GLY A 416 -9.48 18.81 14.85
C GLY A 416 -9.57 19.58 16.18
N GLN A 417 -10.46 19.19 17.08
CA GLN A 417 -10.58 19.78 18.43
C GLN A 417 -9.61 19.11 19.45
N LEU A 418 -9.00 18.00 19.08
CA LEU A 418 -8.08 17.26 19.93
C LEU A 418 -6.67 17.87 19.88
N MET A 419 -5.96 17.86 21.01
CA MET A 419 -4.53 18.15 20.98
C MET A 419 -3.80 16.99 20.32
N LYS A 420 -3.08 17.27 19.23
CA LYS A 420 -2.24 16.24 18.60
C LYS A 420 -1.13 15.81 19.54
N ALA A 421 -0.91 14.50 19.64
CA ALA A 421 0.29 13.99 20.28
C ALA A 421 1.54 14.59 19.62
N PRO A 422 2.59 14.95 20.38
CA PRO A 422 3.87 15.33 19.77
C PRO A 422 4.31 14.20 18.83
N ALA A 423 4.76 14.56 17.63
CA ALA A 423 5.30 13.57 16.70
C ALA A 423 6.39 12.77 17.40
N ALA A 424 6.26 11.45 17.46
CA ALA A 424 7.31 10.57 17.92
C ALA A 424 8.54 10.82 17.02
N ARG A 425 9.63 11.29 17.64
CA ARG A 425 10.92 11.56 16.98
C ARG A 425 11.61 10.27 16.58
#